data_228be5a8b9e50ec1f2d6229aba623ed8
#
_entry.id   228be5a8b9e50ec1f2d6229aba623ed8
#
_cell.length_a   1.000
_cell.length_b   1.000
_cell.length_c   1.000
_cell.angle_alpha   90.00
_cell.angle_beta   90.00
_cell.angle_gamma   90.00
#
_symmetry.space_group_name_H-M   'P 1'
#
loop_
_entity.id
_entity.type
_entity.pdbx_description
1 polymer ?
#
loop_
_entity_poly.entity_id
_entity_poly.type
_entity_poly.pdbx_seq_one_letter_code
_entity_poly.pdbx_strand_id
1 'polypeptide(L)'
;HARNRATNLNNRLSPEGYFIADDGTRPYFHAVEAGLPVVALLHYHEVETDEGRRTEALSAVRASLEYQLKLDAEVANPFDYPRQNFQTFDFEKQEYTSGVLSGFFVPHANETGYWWQGENARLASLAAAAALAQRPFESTDPAFASQLEVFAQNQFDWLMGKNPYGLCMLFGFGEKNPEFQLSGGHMVKGGISNGITGLMESEEGRGLDWMGDTEHGNWRWVEQWTPHGAWYLYAGSVRAAR
;
A
#
# COMPACT_ATOMS: atom_id res chain seq x y z
N HIS A 1 -1.72 -27.18 -1.30
CA HIS A 1 -1.77 -25.99 -0.40
C HIS A 1 -2.08 -24.71 -1.14
N ALA A 2 -1.42 -24.40 -2.28
CA ALA A 2 -1.64 -23.15 -3.03
C ALA A 2 -3.10 -22.92 -3.42
N ARG A 3 -3.78 -23.95 -3.98
CA ARG A 3 -5.20 -23.88 -4.35
C ARG A 3 -6.10 -23.45 -3.20
N ASN A 4 -5.92 -24.05 -2.01
CA ASN A 4 -6.72 -23.68 -0.83
C ASN A 4 -6.48 -22.24 -0.39
N ARG A 5 -5.24 -21.75 -0.48
CA ARG A 5 -4.92 -20.36 -0.13
C ARG A 5 -5.49 -19.38 -1.14
N ALA A 6 -5.41 -19.68 -2.43
CA ALA A 6 -6.01 -18.86 -3.48
C ALA A 6 -7.55 -18.80 -3.32
N THR A 7 -8.20 -19.93 -3.08
CA THR A 7 -9.65 -19.96 -2.79
C THR A 7 -9.99 -19.13 -1.55
N ASN A 8 -9.19 -19.20 -0.49
CA ASN A 8 -9.41 -18.37 0.70
C ASN A 8 -9.26 -16.88 0.41
N LEU A 9 -8.29 -16.46 -0.41
CA LEU A 9 -8.16 -15.07 -0.83
C LEU A 9 -9.35 -14.61 -1.66
N ASN A 10 -9.78 -15.40 -2.64
CA ASN A 10 -10.95 -15.09 -3.46
C ASN A 10 -12.21 -14.91 -2.60
N ASN A 11 -12.42 -15.79 -1.60
CA ASN A 11 -13.55 -15.71 -0.68
C ASN A 11 -13.49 -14.51 0.28
N ARG A 12 -12.34 -13.83 0.36
CA ARG A 12 -12.15 -12.62 1.17
C ARG A 12 -12.28 -11.33 0.37
N LEU A 13 -12.51 -11.41 -0.92
CA LEU A 13 -12.83 -10.24 -1.73
C LEU A 13 -14.26 -9.81 -1.43
N SER A 14 -14.44 -8.56 -0.99
CA SER A 14 -15.76 -7.98 -0.78
C SER A 14 -16.50 -7.79 -2.12
N PRO A 15 -17.82 -7.66 -2.09
CA PRO A 15 -18.59 -7.32 -3.30
C PRO A 15 -18.16 -6.00 -3.94
N GLU A 16 -17.60 -5.07 -3.17
CA GLU A 16 -17.09 -3.79 -3.64
C GLU A 16 -15.73 -3.91 -4.32
N GLY A 17 -14.91 -4.92 -3.98
CA GLY A 17 -13.61 -5.19 -4.56
C GLY A 17 -12.40 -5.05 -3.63
N TYR A 18 -12.55 -4.70 -2.36
CA TYR A 18 -11.46 -4.73 -1.39
C TYR A 18 -11.38 -6.06 -0.66
N PHE A 19 -10.20 -6.44 -0.19
CA PHE A 19 -10.04 -7.64 0.61
C PHE A 19 -10.48 -7.41 2.07
N ILE A 20 -11.05 -8.46 2.66
CA ILE A 20 -11.46 -8.51 4.06
C ILE A 20 -10.39 -9.25 4.87
N ALA A 21 -10.08 -8.73 6.06
CA ALA A 21 -9.07 -9.28 6.97
C ALA A 21 -9.51 -10.62 7.61
N ASP A 22 -8.65 -11.21 8.42
CA ASP A 22 -8.82 -12.55 9.00
C ASP A 22 -10.06 -12.73 9.87
N ASP A 23 -10.49 -11.67 10.56
CA ASP A 23 -11.71 -11.67 11.36
C ASP A 23 -13.00 -11.74 10.52
N GLY A 24 -12.91 -11.49 9.19
CA GLY A 24 -14.02 -11.53 8.27
C GLY A 24 -14.96 -10.34 8.33
N THR A 25 -14.60 -9.28 9.05
CA THR A 25 -15.48 -8.12 9.31
C THR A 25 -14.90 -6.80 8.83
N ARG A 26 -13.61 -6.59 8.91
CA ARG A 26 -12.94 -5.33 8.59
C ARG A 26 -12.23 -5.36 7.25
N PRO A 27 -12.08 -4.20 6.58
CA PRO A 27 -11.21 -4.11 5.40
C PRO A 27 -9.78 -4.53 5.74
N TYR A 28 -9.17 -5.29 4.83
CA TYR A 28 -7.74 -5.55 4.93
C TYR A 28 -6.97 -4.30 4.58
N PHE A 29 -6.31 -3.75 5.57
CA PHE A 29 -5.25 -2.78 5.34
C PHE A 29 -3.97 -3.32 5.98
N HIS A 30 -2.86 -3.05 5.39
CA HIS A 30 -1.59 -3.30 6.03
C HIS A 30 -0.58 -2.29 5.50
N ALA A 31 -0.07 -1.49 6.38
CA ALA A 31 0.85 -0.40 6.04
C ALA A 31 2.16 -0.90 5.39
N VAL A 32 2.42 -2.20 5.42
CA VAL A 32 3.62 -2.82 4.84
C VAL A 32 3.33 -3.57 3.55
N GLU A 33 2.16 -4.21 3.41
CA GLU A 33 1.96 -5.22 2.37
C GLU A 33 0.54 -5.26 1.77
N ALA A 34 -0.12 -4.11 1.63
CA ALA A 34 -1.48 -4.03 1.10
C ALA A 34 -1.64 -4.66 -0.31
N GLY A 35 -0.58 -4.64 -1.12
CA GLY A 35 -0.57 -5.29 -2.43
C GLY A 35 -0.39 -6.81 -2.40
N LEU A 36 -0.05 -7.41 -1.24
CA LEU A 36 0.29 -8.83 -1.14
C LEU A 36 -0.82 -9.79 -1.60
N PRO A 37 -2.12 -9.58 -1.29
CA PRO A 37 -3.17 -10.46 -1.79
C PRO A 37 -3.21 -10.55 -3.32
N VAL A 38 -3.08 -9.43 -4.00
CA VAL A 38 -3.03 -9.35 -5.47
C VAL A 38 -1.79 -10.03 -6.01
N VAL A 39 -0.62 -9.75 -5.46
CA VAL A 39 0.65 -10.38 -5.84
C VAL A 39 0.56 -11.90 -5.70
N ALA A 40 0.02 -12.40 -4.58
CA ALA A 40 -0.13 -13.82 -4.33
C ALA A 40 -1.07 -14.50 -5.35
N LEU A 41 -2.19 -13.87 -5.70
CA LEU A 41 -3.11 -14.38 -6.71
C LEU A 41 -2.51 -14.37 -8.11
N LEU A 42 -1.70 -13.37 -8.47
CA LEU A 42 -0.99 -13.32 -9.75
C LEU A 42 0.04 -14.43 -9.87
N HIS A 43 0.88 -14.65 -8.86
CA HIS A 43 1.80 -15.78 -8.86
C HIS A 43 1.10 -17.14 -8.86
N TYR A 44 -0.04 -17.25 -8.18
CA TYR A 44 -0.86 -18.45 -8.28
C TYR A 44 -1.41 -18.64 -9.70
N HIS A 45 -1.91 -17.59 -10.34
CA HIS A 45 -2.39 -17.63 -11.73
C HIS A 45 -1.30 -18.12 -12.70
N GLU A 46 -0.05 -17.72 -12.52
CA GLU A 46 1.07 -18.13 -13.38
C GLU A 46 1.33 -19.64 -13.35
N VAL A 47 1.16 -20.29 -12.20
CA VAL A 47 1.52 -21.69 -11.99
C VAL A 47 0.34 -22.67 -11.95
N GLU A 48 -0.90 -22.16 -11.84
CA GLU A 48 -2.10 -23.00 -11.85
C GLU A 48 -2.37 -23.55 -13.26
N THR A 49 -2.75 -24.81 -13.35
CA THR A 49 -3.03 -25.50 -14.63
C THR A 49 -4.51 -25.61 -14.93
N ASP A 50 -5.38 -25.43 -13.95
CA ASP A 50 -6.82 -25.41 -14.11
C ASP A 50 -7.29 -24.04 -14.58
N GLU A 51 -7.87 -23.96 -15.78
CA GLU A 51 -8.26 -22.70 -16.41
C GLU A 51 -9.37 -21.97 -15.64
N GLY A 52 -10.30 -22.70 -15.05
CA GLY A 52 -11.36 -22.10 -14.23
C GLY A 52 -10.78 -21.37 -13.01
N ARG A 53 -9.81 -21.99 -12.32
CA ARG A 53 -9.13 -21.41 -11.18
C ARG A 53 -8.22 -20.25 -11.54
N ARG A 54 -7.58 -20.32 -12.71
CA ARG A 54 -6.79 -19.20 -13.26
C ARG A 54 -7.67 -17.98 -13.49
N THR A 55 -8.80 -18.19 -14.15
CA THR A 55 -9.79 -17.14 -14.45
C THR A 55 -10.35 -16.54 -13.16
N GLU A 56 -10.69 -17.36 -12.16
CA GLU A 56 -11.19 -16.91 -10.86
C GLU A 56 -10.18 -16.01 -10.17
N ALA A 57 -8.91 -16.42 -10.09
CA ALA A 57 -7.85 -15.63 -9.49
C ALA A 57 -7.64 -14.29 -10.22
N LEU A 58 -7.63 -14.30 -11.55
CA LEU A 58 -7.46 -13.09 -12.34
C LEU A 58 -8.66 -12.15 -12.23
N SER A 59 -9.87 -12.69 -12.10
CA SER A 59 -11.08 -11.89 -11.85
C SER A 59 -11.03 -11.18 -10.51
N ALA A 60 -10.55 -11.83 -9.45
CA ALA A 60 -10.36 -11.22 -8.14
C ALA A 60 -9.28 -10.13 -8.17
N VAL A 61 -8.17 -10.38 -8.86
CA VAL A 61 -7.11 -9.37 -9.10
C VAL A 61 -7.69 -8.14 -9.79
N ARG A 62 -8.45 -8.34 -10.88
CA ARG A 62 -9.08 -7.25 -11.62
C ARG A 62 -10.01 -6.43 -10.73
N ALA A 63 -10.93 -7.09 -10.05
CA ALA A 63 -11.90 -6.42 -9.18
C ALA A 63 -11.21 -5.57 -8.09
N SER A 64 -10.16 -6.11 -7.48
CA SER A 64 -9.40 -5.38 -6.44
C SER A 64 -8.68 -4.15 -6.99
N LEU A 65 -8.05 -4.25 -8.15
CA LEU A 65 -7.34 -3.13 -8.75
C LEU A 65 -8.27 -2.08 -9.35
N GLU A 66 -9.40 -2.48 -9.97
CA GLU A 66 -10.45 -1.55 -10.41
C GLU A 66 -11.04 -0.78 -9.23
N TYR A 67 -11.28 -1.47 -8.10
CA TYR A 67 -11.72 -0.82 -6.87
C TYR A 67 -10.72 0.21 -6.38
N GLN A 68 -9.42 -0.13 -6.34
CA GLN A 68 -8.37 0.81 -5.93
C GLN A 68 -8.34 2.06 -6.82
N LEU A 69 -8.33 1.88 -8.14
CA LEU A 69 -8.34 3.01 -9.08
C LEU A 69 -9.58 3.89 -8.93
N LYS A 70 -10.75 3.27 -8.73
CA LYS A 70 -12.01 3.99 -8.48
C LYS A 70 -11.96 4.77 -7.18
N LEU A 71 -11.50 4.14 -6.09
CA LEU A 71 -11.36 4.75 -4.77
C LEU A 71 -10.47 5.99 -4.80
N ASP A 72 -9.35 5.92 -5.54
CA ASP A 72 -8.41 7.03 -5.68
C ASP A 72 -8.99 8.19 -6.48
N ALA A 73 -9.87 7.91 -7.42
CA ALA A 73 -10.52 8.91 -8.28
C ALA A 73 -11.74 9.62 -7.62
N GLU A 74 -12.22 9.17 -6.47
CA GLU A 74 -13.38 9.77 -5.79
C GLU A 74 -13.14 11.18 -5.25
N VAL A 75 -11.88 11.55 -5.04
CA VAL A 75 -11.48 12.83 -4.46
C VAL A 75 -10.32 13.45 -5.24
N ALA A 76 -10.12 14.75 -5.09
CA ALA A 76 -8.93 15.41 -5.62
C ALA A 76 -7.67 14.81 -4.97
N ASN A 77 -6.78 14.27 -5.81
CA ASN A 77 -5.58 13.56 -5.39
C ASN A 77 -4.38 13.99 -6.25
N PRO A 78 -3.83 15.20 -6.01
CA PRO A 78 -2.81 15.78 -6.87
C PRO A 78 -1.46 15.05 -6.86
N PHE A 79 -1.27 14.16 -5.89
CA PHE A 79 -0.04 13.37 -5.75
C PHE A 79 -0.25 11.89 -6.09
N ASP A 80 -1.46 11.49 -6.48
CA ASP A 80 -1.82 10.11 -6.79
C ASP A 80 -1.48 9.12 -5.65
N TYR A 81 -1.57 9.58 -4.38
CA TYR A 81 -1.37 8.72 -3.21
C TYR A 81 -2.54 7.75 -3.07
N PRO A 82 -2.31 6.43 -2.93
CA PRO A 82 -3.40 5.46 -2.93
C PRO A 82 -4.21 5.56 -1.63
N ARG A 83 -5.53 5.66 -1.78
CA ARG A 83 -6.47 5.62 -0.65
C ARG A 83 -6.64 4.19 -0.15
N GLN A 84 -7.16 4.05 1.04
CA GLN A 84 -7.41 2.77 1.68
C GLN A 84 -8.70 2.82 2.50
N ASN A 85 -9.29 1.65 2.76
CA ASN A 85 -10.41 1.49 3.65
C ASN A 85 -9.92 1.10 5.04
N PHE A 86 -10.60 1.61 6.06
CA PHE A 86 -10.33 1.27 7.46
C PHE A 86 -11.61 1.45 8.30
N GLN A 87 -11.55 1.04 9.55
CA GLN A 87 -12.53 1.35 10.57
C GLN A 87 -11.81 1.96 11.77
N THR A 88 -12.44 2.93 12.44
CA THR A 88 -11.91 3.44 13.70
C THR A 88 -12.17 2.43 14.81
N PHE A 89 -11.28 2.39 15.80
CA PHE A 89 -11.29 1.39 16.88
C PHE A 89 -11.08 2.04 18.24
N ASP A 90 -11.92 1.72 19.20
CA ASP A 90 -11.77 2.12 20.60
C ASP A 90 -11.01 1.03 21.36
N PHE A 91 -9.78 1.33 21.73
CA PHE A 91 -8.91 0.38 22.42
C PHE A 91 -9.35 0.06 23.84
N GLU A 92 -10.01 0.98 24.52
CA GLU A 92 -10.48 0.77 25.88
C GLU A 92 -11.68 -0.18 25.87
N LYS A 93 -12.56 -0.01 24.91
CA LYS A 93 -13.76 -0.83 24.76
C LYS A 93 -13.57 -2.08 23.91
N GLN A 94 -12.45 -2.17 23.16
CA GLN A 94 -12.16 -3.25 22.23
C GLN A 94 -13.26 -3.44 21.17
N GLU A 95 -13.74 -2.33 20.62
CA GLU A 95 -14.81 -2.34 19.63
C GLU A 95 -14.55 -1.35 18.47
N TYR A 96 -15.10 -1.66 17.30
CA TYR A 96 -15.13 -0.73 16.17
C TYR A 96 -16.15 0.36 16.42
N THR A 97 -15.72 1.62 16.24
CA THR A 97 -16.55 2.82 16.50
C THR A 97 -17.12 3.44 15.23
N SER A 98 -16.72 2.93 14.06
CA SER A 98 -17.26 3.38 12.78
C SER A 98 -17.65 2.20 11.87
N GLY A 99 -18.43 2.49 10.82
CA GLY A 99 -18.47 1.68 9.61
C GLY A 99 -17.17 1.78 8.82
N VAL A 100 -17.15 1.22 7.61
CA VAL A 100 -16.00 1.34 6.71
C VAL A 100 -15.86 2.79 6.24
N LEU A 101 -14.71 3.37 6.51
CA LEU A 101 -14.29 4.69 6.07
C LEU A 101 -13.20 4.55 5.00
N SER A 102 -12.96 5.63 4.25
CA SER A 102 -11.90 5.69 3.26
C SER A 102 -11.06 6.94 3.45
N GLY A 103 -9.74 6.80 3.42
CA GLY A 103 -8.80 7.89 3.60
C GLY A 103 -7.46 7.62 2.98
N PHE A 104 -6.57 8.61 3.02
CA PHE A 104 -5.21 8.46 2.51
C PHE A 104 -4.30 7.71 3.49
N PHE A 105 -4.47 7.95 4.79
CA PHE A 105 -3.63 7.36 5.83
C PHE A 105 -4.49 6.57 6.82
N VAL A 106 -3.88 5.54 7.41
CA VAL A 106 -4.49 4.84 8.55
C VAL A 106 -4.55 5.80 9.74
N PRO A 107 -5.68 5.90 10.43
CA PRO A 107 -5.78 6.69 11.66
C PRO A 107 -4.78 6.22 12.69
N HIS A 108 -4.29 7.14 13.51
CA HIS A 108 -3.40 6.81 14.61
C HIS A 108 -4.05 5.80 15.59
N ALA A 109 -5.28 6.08 16.02
CA ALA A 109 -6.08 5.14 16.79
C ALA A 109 -6.77 4.13 15.84
N ASN A 110 -6.20 2.95 15.71
CA ASN A 110 -6.72 1.84 14.91
C ASN A 110 -6.68 0.54 15.72
N GLU A 111 -7.20 -0.55 15.17
CA GLU A 111 -7.28 -1.85 15.88
C GLU A 111 -5.94 -2.44 16.30
N THR A 112 -4.81 -1.96 15.75
CA THR A 112 -3.47 -2.35 16.19
C THR A 112 -2.92 -1.49 17.33
N GLY A 113 -3.56 -0.35 17.62
CA GLY A 113 -3.19 0.62 18.64
C GLY A 113 -2.01 1.52 18.31
N TYR A 114 -1.17 1.14 17.39
CA TYR A 114 0.13 1.77 17.22
C TYR A 114 0.50 2.16 15.81
N TRP A 115 -0.25 1.74 14.79
CA TRP A 115 0.21 2.00 13.44
C TRP A 115 -0.15 3.40 12.98
N TRP A 116 0.77 4.31 13.11
CA TRP A 116 0.73 5.67 12.57
C TRP A 116 2.11 6.12 12.06
N GLN A 117 2.84 5.17 11.57
CA GLN A 117 4.09 5.38 10.85
C GLN A 117 3.80 5.62 9.38
N GLY A 118 4.79 6.13 8.65
CA GLY A 118 4.69 6.25 7.20
C GLY A 118 4.54 4.89 6.51
N GLU A 119 3.88 4.88 5.38
CA GLU A 119 3.38 3.68 4.71
C GLU A 119 4.08 3.41 3.36
N ASN A 120 5.36 3.81 3.21
CA ASN A 120 6.05 3.65 1.94
C ASN A 120 6.18 2.19 1.47
N ALA A 121 6.21 1.22 2.39
CA ALA A 121 6.14 -0.20 2.03
C ALA A 121 4.80 -0.57 1.39
N ARG A 122 3.68 -0.01 1.88
CA ARG A 122 2.35 -0.18 1.28
C ARG A 122 2.34 0.30 -0.17
N LEU A 123 2.86 1.51 -0.42
CA LEU A 123 2.95 2.07 -1.76
C LEU A 123 3.76 1.17 -2.70
N ALA A 124 4.92 0.74 -2.26
CA ALA A 124 5.77 -0.15 -3.05
C ALA A 124 5.11 -1.52 -3.30
N SER A 125 4.37 -2.08 -2.33
CA SER A 125 3.62 -3.33 -2.52
C SER A 125 2.47 -3.19 -3.53
N LEU A 126 1.77 -2.06 -3.52
CA LEU A 126 0.73 -1.73 -4.51
C LEU A 126 1.32 -1.49 -5.90
N ALA A 127 2.49 -0.84 -5.98
CA ALA A 127 3.23 -0.70 -7.23
C ALA A 127 3.60 -2.07 -7.83
N ALA A 128 4.07 -3.00 -6.99
CA ALA A 128 4.38 -4.36 -7.42
C ALA A 128 3.14 -5.11 -7.93
N ALA A 129 2.02 -4.99 -7.21
CA ALA A 129 0.75 -5.61 -7.59
C ALA A 129 0.26 -5.09 -8.95
N ALA A 130 0.25 -3.78 -9.15
CA ALA A 130 -0.14 -3.16 -10.40
C ALA A 130 0.81 -3.52 -11.56
N ALA A 131 2.12 -3.47 -11.33
CA ALA A 131 3.12 -3.83 -12.34
C ALA A 131 3.00 -5.30 -12.80
N LEU A 132 2.79 -6.24 -11.89
CA LEU A 132 2.56 -7.64 -12.22
C LEU A 132 1.27 -7.85 -13.00
N ALA A 133 0.19 -7.15 -12.58
CA ALA A 133 -1.13 -7.31 -13.18
C ALA A 133 -1.21 -6.79 -14.62
N GLN A 134 -0.30 -5.94 -15.08
CA GLN A 134 -0.33 -5.46 -16.47
C GLN A 134 -0.26 -6.60 -17.47
N ARG A 135 0.68 -7.55 -17.31
CA ARG A 135 0.91 -8.65 -18.28
C ARG A 135 -0.33 -9.43 -18.68
N PRO A 136 -1.12 -9.98 -17.74
CA PRO A 136 -2.31 -10.74 -18.11
C PRO A 136 -3.41 -9.91 -18.78
N PHE A 137 -3.38 -8.57 -18.65
CA PHE A 137 -4.38 -7.69 -19.25
C PHE A 137 -3.90 -7.00 -20.53
N GLU A 138 -2.61 -6.98 -20.86
CA GLU A 138 -2.07 -6.29 -22.06
C GLU A 138 -2.79 -6.64 -23.35
N SER A 139 -3.13 -7.92 -23.55
CA SER A 139 -3.80 -8.38 -24.78
C SER A 139 -5.33 -8.34 -24.72
N THR A 140 -5.92 -8.41 -23.53
CA THR A 140 -7.38 -8.52 -23.34
C THR A 140 -8.02 -7.18 -23.01
N ASP A 141 -7.30 -6.29 -22.33
CA ASP A 141 -7.74 -4.95 -21.94
C ASP A 141 -6.55 -3.99 -21.84
N PRO A 142 -6.01 -3.52 -22.99
CA PRO A 142 -4.85 -2.62 -22.99
C PRO A 142 -5.08 -1.29 -22.24
N ALA A 143 -6.34 -0.83 -22.18
CA ALA A 143 -6.68 0.40 -21.47
C ALA A 143 -6.51 0.23 -19.97
N PHE A 144 -6.98 -0.87 -19.40
CA PHE A 144 -6.77 -1.21 -17.99
C PHE A 144 -5.31 -1.45 -17.69
N ALA A 145 -4.58 -2.18 -18.54
CA ALA A 145 -3.14 -2.38 -18.38
C ALA A 145 -2.37 -1.05 -18.33
N SER A 146 -2.74 -0.07 -19.18
CA SER A 146 -2.15 1.27 -19.16
C SER A 146 -2.47 2.05 -17.89
N GLN A 147 -3.69 1.93 -17.35
CA GLN A 147 -4.04 2.54 -16.05
C GLN A 147 -3.19 1.96 -14.92
N LEU A 148 -2.96 0.65 -14.92
CA LEU A 148 -2.10 -0.01 -13.93
C LEU A 148 -0.64 0.42 -14.04
N GLU A 149 -0.15 0.67 -15.25
CA GLU A 149 1.20 1.22 -15.45
C GLU A 149 1.33 2.60 -14.82
N VAL A 150 0.37 3.50 -15.11
CA VAL A 150 0.34 4.85 -14.53
C VAL A 150 0.24 4.78 -13.02
N PHE A 151 -0.64 3.93 -12.47
CA PHE A 151 -0.78 3.75 -11.04
C PHE A 151 0.54 3.29 -10.40
N ALA A 152 1.20 2.26 -10.96
CA ALA A 152 2.49 1.79 -10.46
C ALA A 152 3.58 2.88 -10.52
N GLN A 153 3.63 3.66 -11.62
CA GLN A 153 4.57 4.77 -11.77
C GLN A 153 4.35 5.84 -10.70
N ASN A 154 3.11 6.22 -10.43
CA ASN A 154 2.80 7.24 -9.44
C ASN A 154 3.29 6.88 -8.03
N GLN A 155 3.26 5.58 -7.65
CA GLN A 155 3.81 5.14 -6.38
C GLN A 155 5.35 5.29 -6.32
N PHE A 156 6.04 4.99 -7.41
CA PHE A 156 7.48 5.26 -7.50
C PHE A 156 7.77 6.77 -7.46
N ASP A 157 6.98 7.56 -8.17
CA ASP A 157 7.15 9.02 -8.23
C ASP A 157 7.00 9.63 -6.83
N TRP A 158 6.01 9.17 -6.05
CA TRP A 158 5.86 9.57 -4.64
C TRP A 158 7.13 9.25 -3.83
N LEU A 159 7.63 8.02 -3.93
CA LEU A 159 8.83 7.60 -3.22
C LEU A 159 10.08 8.38 -3.65
N MET A 160 10.13 8.83 -4.90
CA MET A 160 11.26 9.55 -5.48
C MET A 160 11.15 11.07 -5.38
N GLY A 161 10.08 11.60 -4.75
CA GLY A 161 9.98 13.02 -4.43
C GLY A 161 8.75 13.77 -4.94
N LYS A 162 7.88 13.13 -5.73
CA LYS A 162 6.57 13.69 -6.09
C LYS A 162 5.60 13.55 -4.91
N ASN A 163 5.91 14.20 -3.80
CA ASN A 163 5.11 14.22 -2.58
C ASN A 163 5.07 15.65 -2.01
N PRO A 164 4.18 15.94 -1.04
CA PRO A 164 3.98 17.31 -0.54
C PRO A 164 5.23 18.01 0.01
N TYR A 165 6.24 17.26 0.41
CA TYR A 165 7.48 17.79 0.99
C TYR A 165 8.68 17.75 0.03
N GLY A 166 8.51 17.22 -1.19
CA GLY A 166 9.56 17.07 -2.18
C GLY A 166 10.71 16.18 -1.73
N LEU A 167 10.43 15.17 -0.90
CA LEU A 167 11.42 14.28 -0.28
C LEU A 167 11.60 13.00 -1.08
N CYS A 168 12.82 12.72 -1.51
CA CYS A 168 13.18 11.39 -2.00
C CYS A 168 13.35 10.45 -0.79
N MET A 169 12.45 9.47 -0.68
CA MET A 169 12.43 8.52 0.43
C MET A 169 13.52 7.45 0.32
N LEU A 170 14.14 7.32 -0.86
CA LEU A 170 15.33 6.48 -1.09
C LEU A 170 16.58 7.26 -0.66
N PHE A 171 17.09 6.99 0.54
CA PHE A 171 18.20 7.74 1.12
C PHE A 171 19.47 7.67 0.29
N GLY A 172 20.12 8.81 0.11
CA GLY A 172 21.35 8.95 -0.69
C GLY A 172 21.11 9.09 -2.20
N PHE A 173 19.86 9.28 -2.62
CA PHE A 173 19.44 9.57 -3.98
C PHE A 173 18.51 10.79 -4.01
N GLY A 174 18.37 11.44 -5.17
CA GLY A 174 17.61 12.68 -5.29
C GLY A 174 18.28 13.88 -4.62
N GLU A 175 17.58 15.01 -4.58
CA GLU A 175 18.13 16.28 -4.08
C GLU A 175 17.90 16.49 -2.58
N LYS A 176 16.80 15.94 -2.03
CA LYS A 176 16.39 16.12 -0.63
C LYS A 176 15.96 14.80 -0.02
N ASN A 177 16.66 14.36 1.01
CA ASN A 177 16.36 13.13 1.73
C ASN A 177 15.89 13.42 3.17
N PRO A 178 15.13 12.47 3.76
CA PRO A 178 14.93 12.44 5.22
C PRO A 178 16.24 12.30 6.00
N GLU A 179 16.30 12.89 7.18
CA GLU A 179 17.44 12.76 8.08
C GLU A 179 16.99 12.24 9.45
N PHE A 180 17.75 11.32 10.02
CA PHE A 180 17.47 10.77 11.34
C PHE A 180 17.92 11.75 12.44
N GLN A 181 17.03 12.08 13.39
CA GLN A 181 17.29 13.08 14.44
C GLN A 181 17.60 12.48 15.81
N LEU A 182 17.53 11.17 15.97
CA LEU A 182 17.88 10.52 17.23
C LEU A 182 19.39 10.36 17.37
N SER A 183 19.90 10.56 18.59
CA SER A 183 21.30 10.27 18.92
C SER A 183 21.61 8.80 18.66
N GLY A 184 22.63 8.55 17.84
CA GLY A 184 23.01 7.19 17.43
C GLY A 184 22.22 6.60 16.28
N GLY A 185 21.16 7.27 15.82
CA GLY A 185 20.46 6.89 14.60
C GLY A 185 21.25 7.30 13.35
N HIS A 186 21.21 6.47 12.33
CA HIS A 186 21.83 6.78 11.03
C HIS A 186 21.01 6.17 9.90
N MET A 187 21.06 6.85 8.76
CA MET A 187 20.41 6.38 7.54
C MET A 187 21.37 5.53 6.73
N VAL A 188 20.87 4.45 6.18
CA VAL A 188 21.59 3.56 5.27
C VAL A 188 21.30 3.96 3.84
N LYS A 189 22.33 4.22 3.04
CA LYS A 189 22.18 4.54 1.62
C LYS A 189 21.46 3.42 0.88
N GLY A 190 20.42 3.78 0.12
CA GLY A 190 19.55 2.83 -0.58
C GLY A 190 18.40 2.28 0.28
N GLY A 191 18.32 2.63 1.56
CA GLY A 191 17.16 2.31 2.39
C GLY A 191 16.00 3.25 2.10
N ILE A 192 14.77 2.74 2.22
CA ILE A 192 13.53 3.49 2.07
C ILE A 192 13.02 3.88 3.46
N SER A 193 12.72 5.15 3.65
CA SER A 193 12.13 5.68 4.89
C SER A 193 10.67 5.24 5.06
N ASN A 194 10.16 5.27 6.30
CA ASN A 194 8.74 4.96 6.59
C ASN A 194 7.79 5.84 5.77
N GLY A 195 7.98 7.15 5.75
CA GLY A 195 7.20 8.08 4.92
C GLY A 195 6.32 9.04 5.71
N ILE A 196 5.49 9.75 4.98
CA ILE A 196 4.55 10.76 5.49
C ILE A 196 3.36 10.06 6.17
N THR A 197 2.81 10.70 7.20
CA THR A 197 1.62 10.21 7.93
C THR A 197 0.46 11.20 7.82
N GLY A 198 -0.73 10.80 8.23
CA GLY A 198 -1.80 11.72 8.65
C GLY A 198 -1.44 12.42 9.95
N LEU A 199 -2.24 13.44 10.32
CA LEU A 199 -2.11 14.12 11.61
C LEU A 199 -2.40 13.14 12.76
N MET A 200 -1.62 13.23 13.82
CA MET A 200 -1.71 12.34 14.98
C MET A 200 -3.07 12.43 15.68
N GLU A 201 -3.64 13.62 15.77
CA GLU A 201 -4.93 13.88 16.38
C GLU A 201 -6.13 13.56 15.48
N SER A 202 -5.89 13.16 14.23
CA SER A 202 -6.98 12.85 13.31
C SER A 202 -7.50 11.43 13.50
N GLU A 203 -8.71 11.27 13.96
CA GLU A 203 -9.41 9.98 14.08
C GLU A 203 -9.72 9.34 12.70
N GLU A 204 -9.63 10.10 11.63
CA GLU A 204 -9.93 9.65 10.27
C GLU A 204 -8.69 9.64 9.35
N GLY A 205 -7.48 9.75 9.92
CA GLY A 205 -6.24 9.78 9.13
C GLY A 205 -6.15 10.97 8.17
N ARG A 206 -6.76 12.11 8.52
CA ARG A 206 -6.75 13.33 7.71
C ARG A 206 -5.48 14.15 7.92
N GLY A 207 -5.25 15.06 7.01
CA GLY A 207 -4.12 15.97 7.03
C GLY A 207 -2.81 15.30 6.62
N LEU A 208 -1.73 16.03 6.77
CA LEU A 208 -0.38 15.58 6.43
C LEU A 208 0.55 15.93 7.59
N ASP A 209 1.32 14.98 8.04
CA ASP A 209 2.37 15.19 9.02
C ASP A 209 3.71 14.63 8.53
N TRP A 210 4.73 15.44 8.77
CA TRP A 210 6.13 15.09 8.54
C TRP A 210 6.97 15.67 9.66
N MET A 211 7.33 14.82 10.61
CA MET A 211 8.16 15.18 11.78
C MET A 211 7.54 16.24 12.71
N GLY A 212 6.21 16.27 12.83
CA GLY A 212 5.51 17.20 13.72
C GLY A 212 5.77 16.96 15.20
N ASP A 213 6.03 15.71 15.61
CA ASP A 213 6.46 15.33 16.95
C ASP A 213 7.89 14.80 16.91
N THR A 214 8.82 15.57 17.49
CA THR A 214 10.23 15.21 17.58
C THR A 214 10.71 14.97 19.01
N GLU A 215 9.84 15.05 20.02
CA GLU A 215 10.21 14.82 21.42
C GLU A 215 10.83 13.44 21.61
N HIS A 216 10.32 12.45 20.90
CA HIS A 216 10.85 11.07 20.92
C HIS A 216 11.66 10.73 19.66
N GLY A 217 12.09 11.75 18.90
CA GLY A 217 12.75 11.61 17.61
C GLY A 217 11.77 11.42 16.46
N ASN A 218 12.31 11.33 15.25
CA ASN A 218 11.53 11.29 14.01
C ASN A 218 11.44 9.89 13.38
N TRP A 219 11.63 8.85 14.16
CA TRP A 219 11.67 7.46 13.68
C TRP A 219 10.42 7.04 12.93
N ARG A 220 9.24 7.57 13.30
CA ARG A 220 7.95 7.27 12.65
C ARG A 220 7.93 7.55 11.15
N TRP A 221 8.71 8.52 10.73
CA TRP A 221 8.79 8.98 9.35
C TRP A 221 10.04 8.52 8.63
N VAL A 222 11.17 8.40 9.33
CA VAL A 222 12.49 8.22 8.70
C VAL A 222 13.10 6.85 8.87
N GLU A 223 12.60 6.03 9.80
CA GLU A 223 13.14 4.69 10.02
C GLU A 223 13.11 3.86 8.74
N GLN A 224 14.14 3.05 8.53
CA GLN A 224 14.31 2.26 7.32
C GLN A 224 14.13 0.77 7.64
N TRP A 225 12.93 0.27 7.44
CA TRP A 225 12.63 -1.15 7.66
C TRP A 225 12.90 -2.01 6.42
N THR A 226 13.29 -3.24 6.65
CA THR A 226 13.47 -4.23 5.56
C THR A 226 12.28 -4.32 4.60
N PRO A 227 11.02 -4.35 5.03
CA PRO A 227 9.88 -4.42 4.13
C PRO A 227 9.82 -3.27 3.11
N HIS A 228 10.20 -2.04 3.50
CA HIS A 228 10.22 -0.89 2.59
C HIS A 228 11.17 -1.11 1.42
N GLY A 229 12.42 -1.50 1.72
CA GLY A 229 13.41 -1.80 0.71
C GLY A 229 13.07 -3.05 -0.12
N ALA A 230 12.55 -4.10 0.53
CA ALA A 230 12.19 -5.36 -0.15
C ALA A 230 11.07 -5.15 -1.18
N TRP A 231 9.99 -4.48 -0.81
CA TRP A 231 8.90 -4.17 -1.74
C TRP A 231 9.33 -3.22 -2.85
N TYR A 232 10.13 -2.21 -2.53
CA TYR A 232 10.65 -1.29 -3.55
C TYR A 232 11.51 -2.01 -4.59
N LEU A 233 12.46 -2.85 -4.14
CA LEU A 233 13.31 -3.64 -5.02
C LEU A 233 12.49 -4.65 -5.84
N TYR A 234 11.53 -5.30 -5.22
CA TYR A 234 10.64 -6.24 -5.92
C TYR A 234 9.83 -5.54 -7.01
N ALA A 235 9.15 -4.45 -6.68
CA ALA A 235 8.39 -3.66 -7.66
C ALA A 235 9.27 -3.15 -8.80
N GLY A 236 10.46 -2.65 -8.49
CA GLY A 236 11.45 -2.22 -9.47
C GLY A 236 11.93 -3.36 -10.38
N SER A 237 12.16 -4.55 -9.81
CA SER A 237 12.56 -5.74 -10.59
C SER A 237 11.47 -6.22 -11.55
N VAL A 238 10.21 -6.21 -11.10
CA VAL A 238 9.06 -6.55 -11.95
C VAL A 238 8.97 -5.60 -13.15
N ARG A 239 9.17 -4.30 -12.93
CA ARG A 239 9.14 -3.31 -14.02
C ARG A 239 10.34 -3.43 -14.95
N ALA A 240 11.53 -3.69 -14.44
CA ALA A 240 12.75 -3.84 -15.24
C ALA A 240 12.75 -5.12 -16.10
N ALA A 241 11.96 -6.13 -15.75
CA ALA A 241 11.81 -7.38 -16.49
C ALA A 241 10.84 -7.30 -17.68
N ARG A 242 10.32 -6.12 -17.99
CA ARG A 242 9.43 -5.80 -19.11
C ARG A 242 10.20 -5.18 -20.24
#